data_f76da9e5dcb16f5af69aaea0f8bc59ec
#
_entry.id   f76da9e5dcb16f5af69aaea0f8bc59ec
#
_cell.length_a   1.000
_cell.length_b   1.000
_cell.length_c   1.000
_cell.angle_alpha   90.00
_cell.angle_beta   90.00
_cell.angle_gamma   90.00
#
_symmetry.space_group_name_H-M   'P 1'
#
loop_
_entity.id
_entity.type
_entity.pdbx_description
1 polymer ?
#
loop_
_entity_poly.entity_id
_entity_poly.type
_entity_poly.pdbx_seq_one_letter_code
_entity_poly.pdbx_strand_id
1 'polypeptide(L)'
;MSRDDASAKGRRAGKLADRIEEGATALAAFAEGITTEEWTRPVSKTDPRTVGVIVDHVANMYPIEIDAARVVASGKAFEVGWDAVAGVNAQHAAEKAGVTKQAAIERLRKNSRDAAAAVRGFTDEQLDMAAPFALSYGAPMTAQFVIEDHAMRHAWHHLFRIRKALGR
;
A
#
# COMPACT_ATOMS: atom_id res chain seq x y z
N MET A 1 -25.72 -19.74 -17.72
CA MET A 1 -24.54 -19.28 -16.94
C MET A 1 -24.22 -20.39 -15.94
N SER A 2 -23.08 -21.05 -16.15
CA SER A 2 -22.66 -22.19 -15.30
C SER A 2 -22.21 -21.70 -13.92
N ARG A 3 -22.39 -22.54 -12.87
CA ARG A 3 -21.88 -22.27 -11.50
C ARG A 3 -20.35 -22.04 -11.46
N ASP A 4 -19.61 -22.59 -12.43
CA ASP A 4 -18.17 -22.45 -12.56
C ASP A 4 -17.75 -21.04 -13.00
N ASP A 5 -18.59 -20.33 -13.79
CA ASP A 5 -18.33 -18.98 -14.27
C ASP A 5 -18.47 -17.94 -13.16
N ALA A 6 -19.44 -18.13 -12.24
CA ALA A 6 -19.60 -17.28 -11.05
C ALA A 6 -18.48 -17.49 -10.01
N SER A 7 -17.91 -18.70 -9.93
CA SER A 7 -16.79 -19.07 -9.05
C SER A 7 -15.44 -18.50 -9.56
N ALA A 8 -15.30 -18.28 -10.86
CA ALA A 8 -14.12 -17.65 -11.46
C ALA A 8 -14.10 -16.12 -11.30
N LYS A 9 -15.29 -15.48 -11.33
CA LYS A 9 -15.44 -14.05 -11.08
C LYS A 9 -15.05 -13.72 -9.64
N GLY A 10 -14.11 -12.81 -9.52
CA GLY A 10 -13.58 -12.37 -8.22
C GLY A 10 -12.43 -13.20 -7.64
N ARG A 11 -12.02 -14.31 -8.28
CA ARG A 11 -10.87 -15.09 -7.81
C ARG A 11 -9.56 -14.29 -7.92
N ARG A 12 -9.41 -13.46 -8.94
CA ARG A 12 -8.24 -12.58 -9.14
C ARG A 12 -8.19 -11.52 -8.05
N ALA A 13 -9.29 -10.81 -7.85
CA ALA A 13 -9.45 -9.81 -6.79
C ALA A 13 -9.19 -10.40 -5.39
N GLY A 14 -9.73 -11.59 -5.11
CA GLY A 14 -9.48 -12.32 -3.86
C GLY A 14 -7.99 -12.58 -3.62
N LYS A 15 -7.25 -13.05 -4.64
CA LYS A 15 -5.81 -13.31 -4.53
C LYS A 15 -4.99 -12.03 -4.33
N LEU A 16 -5.37 -10.93 -4.97
CA LEU A 16 -4.72 -9.63 -4.74
C LEU A 16 -4.94 -9.15 -3.31
N ALA A 17 -6.16 -9.24 -2.82
CA ALA A 17 -6.52 -8.89 -1.45
C ALA A 17 -5.74 -9.72 -0.42
N ASP A 18 -5.65 -11.03 -0.60
CA ASP A 18 -4.89 -11.92 0.29
C ASP A 18 -3.41 -11.53 0.36
N ARG A 19 -2.81 -11.13 -0.76
CA ARG A 19 -1.41 -10.67 -0.81
C ARG A 19 -1.20 -9.31 -0.15
N ILE A 20 -2.18 -8.41 -0.19
CA ILE A 20 -2.14 -7.15 0.57
C ILE A 20 -2.09 -7.46 2.07
N GLU A 21 -2.98 -8.33 2.56
CA GLU A 21 -3.02 -8.73 3.96
C GLU A 21 -1.74 -9.48 4.39
N GLU A 22 -1.19 -10.34 3.53
CA GLU A 22 0.06 -11.04 3.76
C GLU A 22 1.24 -10.05 3.97
N GLY A 23 1.41 -9.08 3.07
CA GLY A 23 2.46 -8.07 3.18
C GLY A 23 2.32 -7.20 4.43
N ALA A 24 1.10 -6.75 4.74
CA ALA A 24 0.84 -5.97 5.94
C ALA A 24 1.07 -6.77 7.23
N THR A 25 0.69 -8.07 7.24
CA THR A 25 0.94 -8.98 8.36
C THR A 25 2.43 -9.19 8.58
N ALA A 26 3.20 -9.39 7.51
CA ALA A 26 4.65 -9.54 7.60
C ALA A 26 5.33 -8.28 8.16
N LEU A 27 4.91 -7.09 7.69
CA LEU A 27 5.42 -5.82 8.19
C LEU A 27 5.03 -5.59 9.67
N ALA A 28 3.79 -5.88 10.05
CA ALA A 28 3.31 -5.74 11.43
C ALA A 28 4.08 -6.66 12.38
N ALA A 29 4.22 -7.94 12.03
CA ALA A 29 4.96 -8.93 12.84
C ALA A 29 6.43 -8.53 13.01
N PHE A 30 7.07 -8.02 11.95
CA PHE A 30 8.42 -7.50 12.05
C PHE A 30 8.50 -6.28 12.98
N ALA A 31 7.57 -5.32 12.84
CA ALA A 31 7.50 -4.12 13.66
C ALA A 31 7.26 -4.42 15.15
N GLU A 32 6.49 -5.45 15.48
CA GLU A 32 6.28 -5.91 16.86
C GLU A 32 7.58 -6.39 17.51
N GLY A 33 8.44 -7.08 16.75
CA GLY A 33 9.67 -7.70 17.24
C GLY A 33 10.88 -6.77 17.34
N ILE A 34 10.80 -5.51 16.93
CA ILE A 34 11.94 -4.57 17.04
C ILE A 34 11.90 -3.76 18.35
N THR A 35 13.07 -3.27 18.78
CA THR A 35 13.20 -2.47 20.01
C THR A 35 12.68 -1.05 19.83
N THR A 36 12.55 -0.29 20.93
CA THR A 36 12.19 1.14 20.87
C THR A 36 13.29 1.95 20.18
N GLU A 37 14.54 1.61 20.40
CA GLU A 37 15.68 2.25 19.73
C GLU A 37 15.63 2.02 18.21
N GLU A 38 15.40 0.79 17.77
CA GLU A 38 15.23 0.45 16.34
C GLU A 38 14.03 1.16 15.72
N TRP A 39 12.93 1.33 16.48
CA TRP A 39 11.72 2.05 16.05
C TRP A 39 11.98 3.50 15.69
N THR A 40 12.86 4.16 16.41
CA THR A 40 13.22 5.59 16.21
C THR A 40 14.41 5.80 15.28
N ARG A 41 15.03 4.71 14.79
CA ARG A 41 16.17 4.78 13.89
C ARG A 41 15.77 5.25 12.51
N PRO A 42 16.50 6.20 11.87
CA PRO A 42 16.29 6.55 10.46
C PRO A 42 16.53 5.36 9.54
N VAL A 43 15.72 5.23 8.46
CA VAL A 43 15.84 4.10 7.53
C VAL A 43 17.05 4.20 6.60
N SER A 44 17.57 5.42 6.36
CA SER A 44 18.84 5.60 5.64
C SER A 44 19.38 7.02 5.82
N LYS A 45 20.61 7.27 5.33
CA LYS A 45 21.20 8.62 5.29
C LYS A 45 20.45 9.58 4.36
N THR A 46 19.79 9.06 3.33
CA THR A 46 19.03 9.84 2.33
C THR A 46 17.53 9.87 2.62
N ASP A 47 17.06 9.06 3.56
CA ASP A 47 15.67 9.06 4.03
C ASP A 47 15.69 9.13 5.56
N PRO A 48 15.59 10.32 6.15
CA PRO A 48 15.70 10.52 7.59
C PRO A 48 14.45 10.06 8.37
N ARG A 49 13.39 9.65 7.68
CA ARG A 49 12.18 9.14 8.35
C ARG A 49 12.55 7.93 9.20
N THR A 50 12.01 7.88 10.42
CA THR A 50 12.24 6.75 11.31
C THR A 50 11.51 5.50 10.82
N VAL A 51 11.93 4.33 11.30
CA VAL A 51 11.22 3.07 11.06
C VAL A 51 9.74 3.21 11.40
N GLY A 52 9.42 3.85 12.52
CA GLY A 52 8.04 4.08 12.93
C GLY A 52 7.22 4.90 11.95
N VAL A 53 7.79 5.99 11.46
CA VAL A 53 7.16 6.84 10.44
C VAL A 53 6.93 6.05 9.14
N ILE A 54 7.86 5.18 8.75
CA ILE A 54 7.70 4.35 7.55
C ILE A 54 6.60 3.30 7.73
N VAL A 55 6.49 2.64 8.87
CA VAL A 55 5.41 1.69 9.14
C VAL A 55 4.04 2.39 9.10
N ASP A 56 3.93 3.57 9.72
CA ASP A 56 2.71 4.37 9.70
C ASP A 56 2.40 4.94 8.30
N HIS A 57 3.42 5.28 7.51
CA HIS A 57 3.28 5.68 6.12
C HIS A 57 2.63 4.58 5.27
N VAL A 58 3.09 3.34 5.37
CA VAL A 58 2.45 2.22 4.66
C VAL A 58 0.97 2.11 5.01
N ALA A 59 0.65 2.23 6.31
CA ALA A 59 -0.73 2.21 6.76
C ALA A 59 -1.57 3.36 6.17
N ASN A 60 -0.99 4.57 6.10
CA ASN A 60 -1.65 5.76 5.59
C ASN A 60 -1.92 5.71 4.09
N MET A 61 -1.06 5.02 3.33
CA MET A 61 -1.16 4.97 1.87
C MET A 61 -2.24 4.04 1.36
N TYR A 62 -2.63 2.99 2.10
CA TYR A 62 -3.65 2.04 1.63
C TYR A 62 -4.94 2.66 1.08
N PRO A 63 -5.64 3.57 1.79
CA PRO A 63 -6.85 4.18 1.24
C PRO A 63 -6.57 5.00 -0.02
N ILE A 64 -5.45 5.72 -0.08
CA ILE A 64 -5.06 6.55 -1.23
C ILE A 64 -4.79 5.67 -2.47
N GLU A 65 -4.10 4.56 -2.28
CA GLU A 65 -3.75 3.60 -3.34
C GLU A 65 -4.98 2.88 -3.88
N ILE A 66 -5.93 2.53 -3.01
CA ILE A 66 -7.20 1.92 -3.42
C ILE A 66 -8.08 2.93 -4.16
N ASP A 67 -8.09 4.19 -3.75
CA ASP A 67 -8.84 5.24 -4.47
C ASP A 67 -8.23 5.50 -5.85
N ALA A 68 -6.90 5.48 -5.99
CA ALA A 68 -6.23 5.54 -7.29
C ALA A 68 -6.65 4.36 -8.20
N ALA A 69 -6.68 3.14 -7.65
CA ALA A 69 -7.14 1.97 -8.40
C ALA A 69 -8.62 2.07 -8.82
N ARG A 70 -9.49 2.62 -7.97
CA ARG A 70 -10.91 2.87 -8.29
C ARG A 70 -11.08 3.88 -9.43
N VAL A 71 -10.28 4.95 -9.44
CA VAL A 71 -10.29 5.94 -10.53
C VAL A 71 -9.97 5.25 -11.84
N VAL A 72 -8.87 4.48 -11.91
CA VAL A 72 -8.48 3.73 -13.12
C VAL A 72 -9.54 2.70 -13.49
N ALA A 73 -10.08 1.95 -12.55
CA ALA A 73 -11.12 0.96 -12.77
C ALA A 73 -12.44 1.56 -13.32
N SER A 74 -12.65 2.87 -13.15
CA SER A 74 -13.76 3.60 -13.75
C SER A 74 -13.47 4.11 -15.17
N GLY A 75 -12.30 3.81 -15.74
CA GLY A 75 -11.85 4.30 -17.04
C GLY A 75 -11.38 5.75 -17.06
N LYS A 76 -11.19 6.36 -15.90
CA LYS A 76 -10.75 7.76 -15.76
C LYS A 76 -9.24 7.86 -15.53
N ALA A 77 -8.64 8.91 -16.09
CA ALA A 77 -7.23 9.22 -15.83
C ALA A 77 -7.01 9.53 -14.33
N PHE A 78 -5.93 8.99 -13.78
CA PHE A 78 -5.42 9.39 -12.46
C PHE A 78 -4.35 10.45 -12.65
N GLU A 79 -4.66 11.68 -12.24
CA GLU A 79 -3.86 12.86 -12.57
C GLU A 79 -2.89 13.30 -11.45
N VAL A 80 -2.89 12.62 -10.30
CA VAL A 80 -2.00 12.94 -9.19
C VAL A 80 -0.58 12.50 -9.53
N GLY A 81 0.32 13.47 -9.69
CA GLY A 81 1.73 13.24 -10.01
C GLY A 81 2.63 13.12 -8.79
N TRP A 82 3.91 12.83 -9.04
CA TRP A 82 4.92 12.60 -8.01
C TRP A 82 5.13 13.77 -7.05
N ASP A 83 5.01 15.02 -7.52
CA ASP A 83 5.15 16.21 -6.67
C ASP A 83 4.07 16.29 -5.59
N ALA A 84 2.81 15.97 -5.96
CA ALA A 84 1.70 15.91 -5.01
C ALA A 84 1.91 14.77 -4.00
N VAL A 85 2.35 13.61 -4.46
CA VAL A 85 2.69 12.46 -3.59
C VAL A 85 3.82 12.81 -2.64
N ALA A 86 4.86 13.51 -3.13
CA ALA A 86 5.96 13.98 -2.28
C ALA A 86 5.47 14.94 -1.18
N GLY A 87 4.56 15.86 -1.51
CA GLY A 87 3.92 16.76 -0.53
C GLY A 87 3.15 16.01 0.55
N VAL A 88 2.30 15.07 0.17
CA VAL A 88 1.56 14.21 1.11
C VAL A 88 2.50 13.43 2.02
N ASN A 89 3.58 12.86 1.46
CA ASN A 89 4.57 12.10 2.22
C ASN A 89 5.34 12.98 3.22
N ALA A 90 5.70 14.21 2.82
CA ALA A 90 6.39 15.15 3.69
C ALA A 90 5.50 15.60 4.86
N GLN A 91 4.25 15.94 4.57
CA GLN A 91 3.26 16.31 5.59
C GLN A 91 3.05 15.16 6.58
N HIS A 92 2.79 13.94 6.07
CA HIS A 92 2.63 12.75 6.91
C HIS A 92 3.85 12.51 7.82
N ALA A 93 5.06 12.63 7.27
CA ALA A 93 6.29 12.43 8.05
C ALA A 93 6.41 13.44 9.19
N ALA A 94 6.06 14.70 8.97
CA ALA A 94 6.06 15.74 9.99
C ALA A 94 5.00 15.48 11.08
N GLU A 95 3.77 15.12 10.69
CA GLU A 95 2.68 14.84 11.61
C GLU A 95 2.90 13.57 12.46
N LYS A 96 3.63 12.61 11.92
CA LYS A 96 3.84 11.27 12.52
C LYS A 96 5.24 11.07 13.10
N ALA A 97 6.03 12.13 13.25
CA ALA A 97 7.40 12.04 13.77
C ALA A 97 7.51 11.30 15.12
N GLY A 98 6.48 11.41 15.98
CA GLY A 98 6.42 10.76 17.30
C GLY A 98 5.42 9.58 17.35
N VAL A 99 5.05 8.96 16.24
CA VAL A 99 4.05 7.89 16.23
C VAL A 99 4.49 6.70 17.10
N THR A 100 3.60 6.24 17.98
CA THR A 100 3.86 5.06 18.80
C THR A 100 3.76 3.77 17.95
N LYS A 101 4.54 2.76 18.36
CA LYS A 101 4.52 1.45 17.69
C LYS A 101 3.12 0.85 17.66
N GLN A 102 2.41 0.90 18.79
CA GLN A 102 1.06 0.38 18.89
C GLN A 102 0.12 1.07 17.90
N ALA A 103 0.07 2.40 17.89
CA ALA A 103 -0.84 3.16 17.02
C ALA A 103 -0.56 2.90 15.52
N ALA A 104 0.72 2.82 15.13
CA ALA A 104 1.09 2.54 13.75
C ALA A 104 0.69 1.12 13.31
N ILE A 105 0.92 0.11 14.15
CA ILE A 105 0.57 -1.29 13.88
C ILE A 105 -0.95 -1.47 13.83
N GLU A 106 -1.69 -0.87 14.75
CA GLU A 106 -3.16 -0.91 14.74
C GLU A 106 -3.72 -0.30 13.46
N ARG A 107 -3.21 0.86 13.04
CA ARG A 107 -3.58 1.51 11.78
C ARG A 107 -3.22 0.64 10.57
N LEU A 108 -2.01 0.08 10.54
CA LEU A 108 -1.55 -0.81 9.48
C LEU A 108 -2.51 -2.00 9.31
N ARG A 109 -2.85 -2.66 10.41
CA ARG A 109 -3.78 -3.80 10.41
C ARG A 109 -5.19 -3.42 9.98
N LYS A 110 -5.67 -2.26 10.44
CA LYS A 110 -7.00 -1.77 10.06
C LYS A 110 -7.06 -1.44 8.58
N ASN A 111 -6.17 -0.57 8.12
CA ASN A 111 -6.22 -0.04 6.76
C ASN A 111 -5.90 -1.11 5.71
N SER A 112 -5.03 -2.08 6.01
CA SER A 112 -4.79 -3.21 5.10
C SER A 112 -6.01 -4.13 4.95
N ARG A 113 -6.76 -4.39 6.03
CA ARG A 113 -8.03 -5.14 5.94
C ARG A 113 -9.09 -4.38 5.15
N ASP A 114 -9.21 -3.08 5.36
CA ASP A 114 -10.14 -2.24 4.63
C ASP A 114 -9.78 -2.19 3.14
N ALA A 115 -8.49 -2.07 2.80
CA ALA A 115 -7.98 -2.13 1.44
C ALA A 115 -8.26 -3.50 0.79
N ALA A 116 -7.95 -4.59 1.48
CA ALA A 116 -8.21 -5.93 1.00
C ALA A 116 -9.72 -6.18 0.78
N ALA A 117 -10.57 -5.73 1.69
CA ALA A 117 -12.02 -5.79 1.52
C ALA A 117 -12.49 -5.01 0.29
N ALA A 118 -11.95 -3.82 0.06
CA ALA A 118 -12.25 -3.02 -1.12
C ALA A 118 -11.79 -3.72 -2.41
N VAL A 119 -10.58 -4.31 -2.41
CA VAL A 119 -10.03 -5.05 -3.58
C VAL A 119 -10.88 -6.26 -3.91
N ARG A 120 -11.37 -7.01 -2.93
CA ARG A 120 -12.28 -8.15 -3.15
C ARG A 120 -13.58 -7.76 -3.89
N GLY A 121 -13.96 -6.48 -3.84
CA GLY A 121 -15.13 -5.96 -4.55
C GLY A 121 -14.92 -5.65 -6.03
N PHE A 122 -13.68 -5.67 -6.55
CA PHE A 122 -13.42 -5.44 -7.97
C PHE A 122 -13.84 -6.62 -8.81
N THR A 123 -14.47 -6.34 -9.96
CA THR A 123 -14.69 -7.36 -11.01
C THR A 123 -13.44 -7.54 -11.87
N ASP A 124 -13.38 -8.65 -12.62
CA ASP A 124 -12.26 -8.87 -13.53
C ASP A 124 -12.22 -7.81 -14.63
N GLU A 125 -13.38 -7.34 -15.11
CA GLU A 125 -13.46 -6.23 -16.08
C GLU A 125 -12.91 -4.92 -15.49
N GLN A 126 -13.21 -4.64 -14.22
CA GLN A 126 -12.65 -3.47 -13.53
C GLN A 126 -11.13 -3.59 -13.33
N LEU A 127 -10.64 -4.79 -13.01
CA LEU A 127 -9.20 -5.03 -12.87
C LEU A 127 -8.45 -4.87 -14.20
N ASP A 128 -9.08 -5.23 -15.32
CA ASP A 128 -8.53 -5.10 -16.68
C ASP A 128 -8.68 -3.69 -17.26
N MET A 129 -9.53 -2.83 -16.66
CA MET A 129 -9.71 -1.46 -17.12
C MET A 129 -8.39 -0.70 -17.03
N ALA A 130 -7.98 -0.08 -18.15
CA ALA A 130 -6.78 0.72 -18.24
C ALA A 130 -7.11 2.19 -18.50
N ALA A 131 -6.38 3.09 -17.85
CA ALA A 131 -6.48 4.52 -18.05
C ALA A 131 -5.13 5.21 -17.84
N PRO A 132 -4.93 6.43 -18.36
CA PRO A 132 -3.71 7.19 -18.10
C PRO A 132 -3.42 7.34 -16.60
N PHE A 133 -2.17 7.04 -16.21
CA PHE A 133 -1.75 7.04 -14.81
C PHE A 133 -0.53 7.96 -14.63
N ALA A 134 -0.71 9.10 -13.95
CA ALA A 134 0.34 10.13 -13.85
C ALA A 134 1.63 9.63 -13.19
N LEU A 135 1.55 8.70 -12.22
CA LEU A 135 2.74 8.13 -11.57
C LEU A 135 3.55 7.20 -12.50
N SER A 136 2.98 6.81 -13.65
CA SER A 136 3.65 6.11 -14.74
C SER A 136 3.82 7.02 -15.98
N TYR A 137 3.98 8.31 -15.76
CA TYR A 137 4.20 9.33 -16.81
C TYR A 137 3.08 9.38 -17.85
N GLY A 138 1.84 9.09 -17.46
CA GLY A 138 0.67 9.11 -18.33
C GLY A 138 0.49 7.83 -19.15
N ALA A 139 1.33 6.82 -18.98
CA ALA A 139 1.09 5.53 -19.60
C ALA A 139 -0.23 4.91 -19.11
N PRO A 140 -1.01 4.25 -20.00
CA PRO A 140 -2.24 3.57 -19.59
C PRO A 140 -1.87 2.34 -18.74
N MET A 141 -2.25 2.37 -17.45
CA MET A 141 -2.07 1.26 -16.51
C MET A 141 -3.41 0.64 -16.17
N THR A 142 -3.44 -0.68 -15.98
CA THR A 142 -4.65 -1.37 -15.52
C THR A 142 -4.88 -1.11 -14.03
N ALA A 143 -6.12 -1.17 -13.58
CA ALA A 143 -6.42 -1.08 -12.16
C ALA A 143 -5.73 -2.20 -11.37
N GLN A 144 -5.60 -3.41 -11.95
CA GLN A 144 -4.82 -4.49 -11.35
C GLN A 144 -3.36 -4.09 -11.15
N PHE A 145 -2.71 -3.51 -12.15
CA PHE A 145 -1.32 -3.05 -12.02
C PHE A 145 -1.18 -2.03 -10.89
N VAL A 146 -2.11 -1.06 -10.79
CA VAL A 146 -2.10 -0.05 -9.72
C VAL A 146 -2.18 -0.72 -8.35
N ILE A 147 -3.05 -1.71 -8.17
CA ILE A 147 -3.15 -2.47 -6.92
C ILE A 147 -1.85 -3.24 -6.64
N GLU A 148 -1.27 -3.90 -7.63
CA GLU A 148 -0.05 -4.70 -7.48
C GLU A 148 1.18 -3.84 -7.17
N ASP A 149 1.39 -2.75 -7.91
CA ASP A 149 2.57 -1.92 -7.76
C ASP A 149 2.51 -1.00 -6.53
N HIS A 150 1.33 -0.55 -6.16
CA HIS A 150 1.14 0.31 -5.00
C HIS A 150 0.71 -0.49 -3.76
N ALA A 151 -0.54 -0.90 -3.64
CA ALA A 151 -1.07 -1.44 -2.40
C ALA A 151 -0.43 -2.79 -1.97
N MET A 152 -0.15 -3.69 -2.92
CA MET A 152 0.41 -5.00 -2.60
C MET A 152 1.92 -4.92 -2.34
N ARG A 153 2.67 -4.27 -3.25
CA ARG A 153 4.13 -4.20 -3.18
C ARG A 153 4.63 -3.31 -2.05
N HIS A 154 3.85 -2.31 -1.64
CA HIS A 154 4.28 -1.24 -0.73
C HIS A 154 4.77 -1.77 0.62
N ALA A 155 4.02 -2.64 1.26
CA ALA A 155 4.42 -3.23 2.54
C ALA A 155 5.72 -4.03 2.42
N TRP A 156 5.87 -4.84 1.38
CA TRP A 156 7.08 -5.62 1.13
C TRP A 156 8.30 -4.76 0.83
N HIS A 157 8.12 -3.72 0.00
CA HIS A 157 9.18 -2.76 -0.30
C HIS A 157 9.72 -2.10 0.96
N HIS A 158 8.84 -1.60 1.81
CA HIS A 158 9.25 -0.94 3.04
C HIS A 158 9.78 -1.91 4.10
N LEU A 159 9.23 -3.12 4.20
CA LEU A 159 9.79 -4.16 5.06
C LEU A 159 11.24 -4.49 4.68
N PHE A 160 11.52 -4.64 3.38
CA PHE A 160 12.88 -4.85 2.89
C PHE A 160 13.82 -3.69 3.27
N ARG A 161 13.37 -2.44 3.05
CA ARG A 161 14.16 -1.25 3.41
C ARG A 161 14.45 -1.18 4.90
N ILE A 162 13.46 -1.45 5.74
CA ILE A 162 13.61 -1.45 7.21
C ILE A 162 14.60 -2.55 7.63
N ARG A 163 14.45 -3.78 7.14
CA ARG A 163 15.40 -4.86 7.42
C ARG A 163 16.83 -4.46 7.07
N LYS A 164 17.04 -3.92 5.88
CA LYS A 164 18.36 -3.44 5.45
C LYS A 164 18.90 -2.35 6.39
N ALA A 165 18.08 -1.41 6.82
CA ALA A 165 18.47 -0.35 7.76
C ALA A 165 18.89 -0.89 9.14
N LEU A 166 18.28 -1.99 9.57
CA LEU A 166 18.53 -2.63 10.86
C LEU A 166 19.59 -3.75 10.78
N GLY A 167 20.11 -4.07 9.59
CA GLY A 167 21.10 -5.13 9.40
C GLY A 167 20.52 -6.56 9.51
N ARG A 168 19.25 -6.73 9.15
CA ARG A 168 18.50 -8.01 9.24
C ARG A 168 18.03 -8.50 7.88
#